data_dbed109abee3b5556b2b60c9f76606ae
#
_entry.id   dbed109abee3b5556b2b60c9f76606ae
#
_cell.length_a   1.000
_cell.length_b   1.000
_cell.length_c   1.000
_cell.angle_alpha   90.00
_cell.angle_beta   90.00
_cell.angle_gamma   90.00
#
_symmetry.space_group_name_H-M   'P 1'
#
loop_
_entity.id
_entity.type
_entity.pdbx_description
1 polymer ?
#
loop_
_entity_poly.entity_id
_entity_poly.type
_entity_poly.pdbx_seq_one_letter_code
_entity_poly.pdbx_strand_id
1 'polypeptide(L)'
;FMAYVINFAMMACSRIVVKMFFEVLNFDGSHTTNVFIYGAKEAGVNIAKSLRVNLRNHYRLRGFIADEPELIGKVMMGAKVFPNDEALIENMNDRDVHTIIVSPAKMEKLKKSDMIDTLLSNNVKLLTAPPLSEWGGQALNKTQLKEIQIEDLLQREPIEVDIHKIASHLEGKRVMITGAAGSIGSEIMRQVASFNPYKLILIDQAETPLHDI
;
A
#
# COMPACT_ATOMS: atom_id res chain seq x y z
N PHE A 1 13.85 1.38 -60.56
CA PHE A 1 13.37 2.40 -59.59
C PHE A 1 12.05 2.00 -58.98
N MET A 2 11.02 1.67 -59.78
CA MET A 2 9.71 1.25 -59.28
C MET A 2 9.75 0.05 -58.30
N ALA A 3 10.57 -0.97 -58.60
CA ALA A 3 10.71 -2.14 -57.75
C ALA A 3 11.23 -1.81 -56.34
N TYR A 4 12.18 -0.85 -56.25
CA TYR A 4 12.74 -0.40 -54.95
C TYR A 4 11.69 0.37 -54.11
N VAL A 5 10.88 1.20 -54.76
CA VAL A 5 9.81 1.95 -54.09
C VAL A 5 8.72 0.99 -53.52
N ILE A 6 8.37 -0.03 -54.32
CA ILE A 6 7.37 -1.04 -53.89
C ILE A 6 7.96 -1.87 -52.72
N ASN A 7 9.21 -2.27 -52.76
CA ASN A 7 9.85 -3.06 -51.71
C ASN A 7 9.95 -2.24 -50.40
N PHE A 8 10.30 -0.96 -50.47
CA PHE A 8 10.34 -0.06 -49.33
C PHE A 8 8.96 0.15 -48.70
N ALA A 9 7.94 0.36 -49.54
CA ALA A 9 6.57 0.51 -49.08
C ALA A 9 6.06 -0.78 -48.39
N MET A 10 6.37 -1.93 -48.95
CA MET A 10 5.98 -3.23 -48.37
C MET A 10 6.70 -3.50 -47.04
N MET A 11 7.98 -3.12 -46.93
CA MET A 11 8.75 -3.22 -45.68
C MET A 11 8.23 -2.26 -44.61
N ALA A 12 7.85 -1.03 -44.99
CA ALA A 12 7.24 -0.08 -44.07
C ALA A 12 5.83 -0.55 -43.58
N CYS A 13 5.02 -1.06 -44.51
CA CYS A 13 3.71 -1.62 -44.19
C CYS A 13 3.81 -2.84 -43.26
N SER A 14 4.75 -3.75 -43.50
CA SER A 14 4.98 -4.92 -42.66
C SER A 14 5.40 -4.53 -41.23
N ARG A 15 6.26 -3.52 -41.08
CA ARG A 15 6.62 -2.98 -39.76
C ARG A 15 5.45 -2.37 -39.01
N ILE A 16 4.59 -1.62 -39.70
CA ILE A 16 3.39 -1.03 -39.09
C ILE A 16 2.42 -2.15 -38.66
N VAL A 17 2.19 -3.14 -39.51
CA VAL A 17 1.34 -4.29 -39.20
C VAL A 17 1.89 -5.09 -38.02
N VAL A 18 3.20 -5.40 -38.01
CA VAL A 18 3.83 -6.12 -36.90
C VAL A 18 3.76 -5.31 -35.61
N LYS A 19 4.01 -4.01 -35.66
CA LYS A 19 3.88 -3.14 -34.47
C LYS A 19 2.44 -3.10 -33.96
N MET A 20 1.47 -2.94 -34.84
CA MET A 20 0.05 -2.94 -34.49
C MET A 20 -0.41 -4.28 -33.94
N PHE A 21 0.07 -5.39 -34.53
CA PHE A 21 -0.20 -6.75 -34.05
C PHE A 21 0.48 -7.01 -32.70
N PHE A 22 1.71 -6.53 -32.50
CA PHE A 22 2.42 -6.61 -31.24
C PHE A 22 1.75 -5.75 -30.15
N GLU A 23 1.24 -4.57 -30.47
CA GLU A 23 0.44 -3.74 -29.56
C GLU A 23 -0.89 -4.41 -29.21
N VAL A 24 -1.54 -5.09 -30.15
CA VAL A 24 -2.79 -5.84 -29.94
C VAL A 24 -2.54 -7.13 -29.14
N LEU A 25 -1.43 -7.84 -29.40
CA LEU A 25 -1.08 -9.06 -28.65
C LEU A 25 -0.48 -8.78 -27.26
N ASN A 26 0.28 -7.71 -27.14
CA ASN A 26 0.76 -7.18 -25.84
C ASN A 26 -0.28 -6.26 -25.19
N PHE A 27 -1.46 -6.14 -25.74
CA PHE A 27 -2.64 -5.84 -24.98
C PHE A 27 -2.81 -7.04 -24.05
N ASP A 28 -1.89 -7.06 -23.05
CA ASP A 28 -1.93 -7.92 -21.90
C ASP A 28 -3.40 -7.88 -21.49
N GLY A 29 -4.05 -9.03 -21.52
CA GLY A 29 -5.40 -9.16 -21.00
C GLY A 29 -5.33 -8.92 -19.49
N SER A 30 -4.80 -7.76 -19.12
CA SER A 30 -4.76 -7.28 -17.76
C SER A 30 -6.23 -7.16 -17.37
N HIS A 31 -6.70 -8.17 -16.67
CA HIS A 31 -8.02 -8.19 -16.06
C HIS A 31 -8.14 -6.86 -15.33
N THR A 32 -8.90 -5.95 -15.93
CA THR A 32 -9.14 -4.63 -15.35
C THR A 32 -9.83 -4.87 -14.02
N THR A 33 -9.15 -4.57 -12.92
CA THR A 33 -9.67 -4.81 -11.58
C THR A 33 -10.76 -3.79 -11.29
N ASN A 34 -11.96 -4.26 -10.99
CA ASN A 34 -13.04 -3.42 -10.54
C ASN A 34 -12.75 -2.91 -9.14
N VAL A 35 -12.88 -1.60 -8.93
CA VAL A 35 -12.54 -0.98 -7.64
C VAL A 35 -13.63 -0.05 -7.14
N PHE A 36 -13.78 0.00 -5.81
CA PHE A 36 -14.44 1.09 -5.11
C PHE A 36 -13.40 2.05 -4.54
N ILE A 37 -13.76 3.32 -4.35
CA ILE A 37 -12.92 4.31 -3.66
C ILE A 37 -13.60 4.68 -2.34
N TYR A 38 -12.91 4.45 -1.22
CA TYR A 38 -13.39 4.91 0.08
C TYR A 38 -12.97 6.35 0.32
N GLY A 39 -13.97 7.22 0.33
CA GLY A 39 -13.87 8.67 0.40
C GLY A 39 -14.33 9.34 -0.90
N ALA A 40 -15.47 10.01 -0.85
CA ALA A 40 -16.11 10.66 -2.00
C ALA A 40 -15.86 12.18 -2.05
N LYS A 41 -14.92 12.71 -1.25
CA LYS A 41 -14.49 14.13 -1.28
C LYS A 41 -13.31 14.32 -2.23
N GLU A 42 -12.65 15.45 -2.14
CA GLU A 42 -11.59 15.90 -3.05
C GLU A 42 -10.52 14.82 -3.32
N ALA A 43 -9.97 14.19 -2.27
CA ALA A 43 -8.96 13.15 -2.42
C ALA A 43 -9.47 11.96 -3.26
N GLY A 44 -10.67 11.47 -2.97
CA GLY A 44 -11.27 10.36 -3.72
C GLY A 44 -11.60 10.74 -5.17
N VAL A 45 -12.04 11.96 -5.42
CA VAL A 45 -12.29 12.47 -6.79
C VAL A 45 -10.97 12.53 -7.59
N ASN A 46 -9.87 12.96 -6.97
CA ASN A 46 -8.57 13.02 -7.62
C ASN A 46 -8.01 11.61 -7.93
N ILE A 47 -8.21 10.65 -7.02
CA ILE A 47 -7.92 9.24 -7.29
C ILE A 47 -8.74 8.76 -8.49
N ALA A 48 -10.05 9.02 -8.51
CA ALA A 48 -10.94 8.62 -9.61
C ALA A 48 -10.53 9.22 -10.96
N LYS A 49 -10.11 10.49 -10.98
CA LYS A 49 -9.56 11.12 -12.19
C LYS A 49 -8.31 10.39 -12.68
N SER A 50 -7.39 10.07 -11.77
CA SER A 50 -6.16 9.35 -12.10
C SER A 50 -6.43 7.94 -12.61
N LEU A 51 -7.41 7.22 -12.02
CA LEU A 51 -7.83 5.91 -12.52
C LEU A 51 -8.32 5.99 -13.98
N ARG A 52 -9.04 7.05 -14.34
CA ARG A 52 -9.56 7.21 -15.70
C ARG A 52 -8.51 7.59 -16.74
N VAL A 53 -7.51 8.36 -16.33
CA VAL A 53 -6.48 8.88 -17.25
C VAL A 53 -5.32 7.91 -17.36
N ASN A 54 -4.68 7.60 -16.25
CA ASN A 54 -3.41 6.86 -16.24
C ASN A 54 -3.58 5.36 -15.97
N LEU A 55 -4.62 4.97 -15.26
CA LEU A 55 -4.78 3.62 -14.72
C LEU A 55 -5.98 2.87 -15.30
N ARG A 56 -6.59 3.40 -16.37
CA ARG A 56 -7.81 2.82 -16.99
C ARG A 56 -7.62 1.37 -17.47
N ASN A 57 -6.41 0.98 -17.79
CA ASN A 57 -6.08 -0.37 -18.24
C ASN A 57 -5.88 -1.35 -17.08
N HIS A 58 -5.74 -0.83 -15.84
CA HIS A 58 -5.50 -1.64 -14.64
C HIS A 58 -6.71 -1.65 -13.71
N TYR A 59 -7.40 -0.52 -13.59
CA TYR A 59 -8.50 -0.37 -12.64
C TYR A 59 -9.73 0.26 -13.29
N ARG A 60 -10.90 -0.25 -12.92
CA ARG A 60 -12.18 0.29 -13.35
C ARG A 60 -12.99 0.72 -12.14
N LEU A 61 -13.27 2.02 -12.04
CA LEU A 61 -14.11 2.57 -10.98
C LEU A 61 -15.55 2.09 -11.13
N ARG A 62 -16.09 1.44 -10.11
CA ARG A 62 -17.47 0.94 -10.03
C ARG A 62 -18.32 1.66 -9.00
N GLY A 63 -17.71 2.31 -8.02
CA GLY A 63 -18.42 3.06 -6.99
C GLY A 63 -17.49 3.83 -6.07
N PHE A 64 -18.12 4.67 -5.25
CA PHE A 64 -17.50 5.31 -4.11
C PHE A 64 -18.15 4.80 -2.83
N ILE A 65 -17.42 4.83 -1.74
CA ILE A 65 -17.93 4.59 -0.40
C ILE A 65 -17.83 5.89 0.37
N ALA A 66 -18.90 6.31 1.02
CA ALA A 66 -18.93 7.51 1.84
C ALA A 66 -19.64 7.26 3.17
N ASP A 67 -19.19 7.98 4.19
CA ASP A 67 -19.83 8.02 5.50
C ASP A 67 -20.79 9.22 5.62
N GLU A 68 -20.64 10.19 4.72
CA GLU A 68 -21.40 11.42 4.70
C GLU A 68 -22.78 11.17 4.06
N PRO A 69 -23.90 11.30 4.83
CA PRO A 69 -25.24 11.02 4.32
C PRO A 69 -25.61 11.85 3.08
N GLU A 70 -25.06 13.06 3.02
CA GLU A 70 -25.32 13.99 1.91
C GLU A 70 -24.78 13.51 0.54
N LEU A 71 -23.78 12.62 0.57
CA LEU A 71 -23.14 12.08 -0.65
C LEU A 71 -23.73 10.75 -1.08
N ILE A 72 -24.35 10.02 -0.15
CA ILE A 72 -24.90 8.69 -0.40
C ILE A 72 -25.99 8.75 -1.49
N GLY A 73 -25.96 7.80 -2.42
CA GLY A 73 -26.88 7.70 -3.54
C GLY A 73 -26.57 8.64 -4.72
N LYS A 74 -25.71 9.64 -4.54
CA LYS A 74 -25.28 10.51 -5.65
C LYS A 74 -24.41 9.76 -6.65
N VAL A 75 -24.32 10.29 -7.84
CA VAL A 75 -23.41 9.79 -8.88
C VAL A 75 -22.27 10.78 -9.05
N MET A 76 -21.05 10.33 -8.82
CA MET A 76 -19.85 11.12 -8.97
C MET A 76 -18.89 10.45 -9.96
N MET A 77 -18.35 11.21 -10.89
CA MET A 77 -17.48 10.64 -11.93
C MET A 77 -18.10 9.40 -12.61
N GLY A 78 -19.45 9.40 -12.83
CA GLY A 78 -20.17 8.28 -13.44
C GLY A 78 -20.23 6.99 -12.60
N ALA A 79 -19.88 7.05 -11.33
CA ALA A 79 -19.99 5.96 -10.37
C ALA A 79 -20.88 6.37 -9.19
N LYS A 80 -21.71 5.45 -8.70
CA LYS A 80 -22.64 5.70 -7.58
C LYS A 80 -21.86 5.71 -6.25
N VAL A 81 -22.33 6.52 -5.33
CA VAL A 81 -21.82 6.58 -3.94
C VAL A 81 -22.67 5.67 -3.06
N PHE A 82 -22.03 4.72 -2.39
CA PHE A 82 -22.63 3.75 -1.50
C PHE A 82 -22.37 4.13 -0.04
N PRO A 83 -23.26 3.78 0.87
CA PRO A 83 -23.00 3.92 2.29
C PRO A 83 -21.95 2.92 2.77
N ASN A 84 -21.32 3.25 3.88
CA ASN A 84 -20.43 2.35 4.61
C ASN A 84 -21.24 1.60 5.66
N ASP A 85 -21.99 0.59 5.24
CA ASP A 85 -22.90 -0.21 6.07
C ASP A 85 -22.78 -1.72 5.74
N GLU A 86 -23.61 -2.52 6.38
CA GLU A 86 -23.63 -3.99 6.19
C GLU A 86 -23.94 -4.42 4.75
N ALA A 87 -24.69 -3.60 4.00
CA ALA A 87 -25.02 -3.88 2.59
C ALA A 87 -23.84 -3.61 1.64
N LEU A 88 -22.72 -3.07 2.12
CA LEU A 88 -21.57 -2.73 1.29
C LEU A 88 -21.01 -3.96 0.57
N ILE A 89 -20.85 -5.08 1.27
CA ILE A 89 -20.30 -6.32 0.69
C ILE A 89 -21.21 -6.85 -0.42
N GLU A 90 -22.52 -6.84 -0.21
CA GLU A 90 -23.48 -7.23 -1.27
C GLU A 90 -23.37 -6.32 -2.50
N ASN A 91 -23.32 -5.00 -2.28
CA ASN A 91 -23.13 -4.03 -3.35
C ASN A 91 -21.80 -4.20 -4.11
N MET A 92 -20.75 -4.66 -3.43
CA MET A 92 -19.45 -4.96 -4.05
C MET A 92 -19.52 -6.23 -4.89
N ASN A 93 -20.12 -7.29 -4.35
CA ASN A 93 -20.28 -8.57 -5.03
C ASN A 93 -21.12 -8.43 -6.31
N ASP A 94 -22.23 -7.71 -6.26
CA ASP A 94 -23.08 -7.41 -7.43
C ASP A 94 -22.33 -6.74 -8.59
N ARG A 95 -21.21 -6.09 -8.30
CA ARG A 95 -20.41 -5.35 -9.28
C ARG A 95 -19.05 -5.99 -9.55
N ASP A 96 -18.86 -7.20 -9.03
CA ASP A 96 -17.58 -7.93 -9.14
C ASP A 96 -16.41 -7.06 -8.65
N VAL A 97 -16.56 -6.48 -7.46
CA VAL A 97 -15.55 -5.59 -6.82
C VAL A 97 -14.97 -6.30 -5.61
N HIS A 98 -13.68 -6.61 -5.69
CA HIS A 98 -12.90 -7.22 -4.59
C HIS A 98 -11.72 -6.34 -4.15
N THR A 99 -11.72 -5.08 -4.58
CA THR A 99 -10.63 -4.15 -4.26
C THR A 99 -11.19 -2.78 -3.90
N ILE A 100 -10.73 -2.23 -2.79
CA ILE A 100 -11.05 -0.87 -2.35
C ILE A 100 -9.77 -0.03 -2.34
N ILE A 101 -9.83 1.16 -2.93
CA ILE A 101 -8.76 2.16 -2.81
C ILE A 101 -9.17 3.15 -1.73
N VAL A 102 -8.43 3.16 -0.64
CA VAL A 102 -8.69 4.03 0.50
C VAL A 102 -8.02 5.37 0.29
N SER A 103 -8.79 6.45 0.36
CA SER A 103 -8.20 7.79 0.32
C SER A 103 -7.44 8.09 1.62
N PRO A 104 -6.33 8.86 1.59
CA PRO A 104 -5.54 9.16 2.78
C PRO A 104 -6.37 9.74 3.94
N ALA A 105 -7.34 10.59 3.63
CA ALA A 105 -8.22 11.22 4.61
C ALA A 105 -9.17 10.22 5.34
N LYS A 106 -9.37 9.03 4.80
CA LYS A 106 -10.25 8.00 5.38
C LYS A 106 -9.47 6.87 6.06
N MET A 107 -8.14 6.86 5.96
CA MET A 107 -7.30 5.79 6.51
C MET A 107 -7.48 5.63 8.02
N GLU A 108 -7.39 6.73 8.78
CA GLU A 108 -7.55 6.68 10.24
C GLU A 108 -8.96 6.26 10.67
N LYS A 109 -9.98 6.64 9.89
CA LYS A 109 -11.36 6.21 10.17
C LYS A 109 -11.54 4.74 9.88
N LEU A 110 -10.95 4.24 8.80
CA LEU A 110 -10.97 2.83 8.45
C LEU A 110 -10.33 1.99 9.56
N LYS A 111 -9.16 2.38 10.05
CA LYS A 111 -8.44 1.68 11.13
C LYS A 111 -9.25 1.53 12.43
N LYS A 112 -10.15 2.46 12.69
CA LYS A 112 -11.02 2.48 13.90
C LYS A 112 -12.38 1.84 13.68
N SER A 113 -12.63 1.30 12.50
CA SER A 113 -13.94 0.76 12.12
C SER A 113 -13.94 -0.75 12.15
N ASP A 114 -15.01 -1.34 12.68
CA ASP A 114 -15.26 -2.80 12.63
C ASP A 114 -15.41 -3.32 11.18
N MET A 115 -15.52 -2.40 10.21
CA MET A 115 -15.59 -2.74 8.79
C MET A 115 -14.34 -3.47 8.30
N ILE A 116 -13.18 -3.24 8.90
CA ILE A 116 -11.92 -3.92 8.51
C ILE A 116 -12.10 -5.44 8.59
N ASP A 117 -12.61 -5.95 9.72
CA ASP A 117 -12.78 -7.39 9.91
C ASP A 117 -13.74 -7.98 8.88
N THR A 118 -14.82 -7.25 8.56
CA THR A 118 -15.76 -7.63 7.52
C THR A 118 -15.13 -7.67 6.13
N LEU A 119 -14.32 -6.66 5.77
CA LEU A 119 -13.62 -6.61 4.49
C LEU A 119 -12.58 -7.73 4.36
N LEU A 120 -11.79 -7.96 5.40
CA LEU A 120 -10.78 -9.01 5.43
C LEU A 120 -11.40 -10.41 5.35
N SER A 121 -12.50 -10.65 6.08
CA SER A 121 -13.24 -11.92 6.05
C SER A 121 -13.81 -12.24 4.66
N ASN A 122 -14.09 -11.21 3.86
CA ASN A 122 -14.58 -11.34 2.49
C ASN A 122 -13.46 -11.25 1.43
N ASN A 123 -12.18 -11.40 1.83
CA ASN A 123 -11.02 -11.32 0.94
C ASN A 123 -10.96 -10.05 0.09
N VAL A 124 -11.41 -8.91 0.63
CA VAL A 124 -11.34 -7.62 -0.05
C VAL A 124 -9.93 -7.08 0.05
N LYS A 125 -9.32 -6.81 -1.10
CA LYS A 125 -8.00 -6.21 -1.17
C LYS A 125 -8.09 -4.71 -0.91
N LEU A 126 -7.29 -4.21 0.03
CA LEU A 126 -7.22 -2.80 0.37
C LEU A 126 -5.96 -2.18 -0.20
N LEU A 127 -6.13 -1.11 -0.97
CA LEU A 127 -5.04 -0.30 -1.50
C LEU A 127 -5.11 1.10 -0.90
N THR A 128 -3.97 1.72 -0.66
CA THR A 128 -3.89 3.14 -0.28
C THR A 128 -3.19 3.96 -1.35
N ALA A 129 -3.68 5.17 -1.56
CA ALA A 129 -3.02 6.18 -2.37
C ALA A 129 -2.21 7.12 -1.46
N PRO A 130 -1.05 7.62 -1.89
CA PRO A 130 -0.31 8.63 -1.14
C PRO A 130 -1.10 9.95 -1.07
N PRO A 131 -0.77 10.86 -0.14
CA PRO A 131 -1.32 12.21 -0.10
C PRO A 131 -1.09 12.96 -1.43
N LEU A 132 -2.03 13.85 -1.81
CA LEU A 132 -1.94 14.63 -3.05
C LEU A 132 -0.64 15.42 -3.18
N SER A 133 -0.07 15.88 -2.07
CA SER A 133 1.22 16.59 -2.02
C SER A 133 2.39 15.77 -2.56
N GLU A 134 2.31 14.46 -2.48
CA GLU A 134 3.35 13.53 -2.94
C GLU A 134 3.21 13.15 -4.43
N TRP A 135 2.14 13.57 -5.10
CA TRP A 135 1.95 13.25 -6.52
C TRP A 135 2.80 14.10 -7.46
N GLY A 136 3.52 15.13 -6.93
CA GLY A 136 4.44 15.96 -7.71
C GLY A 136 3.79 16.72 -8.87
N GLY A 137 2.48 17.01 -8.79
CA GLY A 137 1.71 17.62 -9.86
C GLY A 137 1.35 16.68 -11.02
N GLN A 138 1.71 15.40 -10.93
CA GLN A 138 1.34 14.37 -11.91
C GLN A 138 0.15 13.56 -11.42
N ALA A 139 -0.51 12.87 -12.35
CA ALA A 139 -1.58 11.94 -11.96
C ALA A 139 -0.99 10.66 -11.34
N LEU A 140 -1.75 10.04 -10.45
CA LEU A 140 -1.38 8.82 -9.73
C LEU A 140 -0.94 7.69 -10.67
N ASN A 141 0.15 7.02 -10.37
CA ASN A 141 0.67 5.86 -11.07
C ASN A 141 0.42 4.56 -10.29
N LYS A 142 0.44 3.40 -10.99
CA LYS A 142 0.20 2.08 -10.37
C LYS A 142 1.17 1.77 -9.22
N THR A 143 2.44 2.14 -9.36
CA THR A 143 3.48 1.92 -8.36
C THR A 143 3.29 2.70 -7.07
N GLN A 144 2.48 3.76 -7.11
CA GLN A 144 2.15 4.59 -5.95
C GLN A 144 0.97 4.04 -5.14
N LEU A 145 0.14 3.16 -5.73
CA LEU A 145 -0.87 2.43 -4.99
C LEU A 145 -0.21 1.29 -4.23
N LYS A 146 -0.24 1.37 -2.91
CA LYS A 146 0.34 0.36 -2.02
C LYS A 146 -0.77 -0.49 -1.43
N GLU A 147 -0.53 -1.78 -1.35
CA GLU A 147 -1.40 -2.70 -0.63
C GLU A 147 -1.25 -2.47 0.86
N ILE A 148 -2.38 -2.33 1.54
CA ILE A 148 -2.42 -2.18 2.98
C ILE A 148 -2.30 -3.59 3.56
N GLN A 149 -1.25 -3.83 4.32
CA GLN A 149 -1.06 -5.09 5.04
C GLN A 149 -1.94 -5.10 6.30
N ILE A 150 -2.33 -6.31 6.74
CA ILE A 150 -3.18 -6.48 7.93
C ILE A 150 -2.48 -5.87 9.16
N GLU A 151 -1.16 -5.98 9.21
CA GLU A 151 -0.33 -5.43 10.27
C GLU A 151 -0.40 -3.89 10.35
N ASP A 152 -0.59 -3.21 9.20
CA ASP A 152 -0.77 -1.76 9.13
C ASP A 152 -2.14 -1.31 9.66
N LEU A 153 -3.13 -2.22 9.64
CA LEU A 153 -4.49 -1.98 10.09
C LEU A 153 -4.67 -2.31 11.57
N LEU A 154 -3.97 -3.34 12.04
CA LEU A 154 -3.94 -3.65 13.46
C LEU A 154 -3.21 -2.51 14.16
N GLN A 155 -3.94 -1.71 14.90
CA GLN A 155 -3.37 -0.73 15.83
C GLN A 155 -2.59 -1.51 16.91
N ARG A 156 -1.36 -1.92 16.61
CA ARG A 156 -0.39 -2.01 17.69
C ARG A 156 -0.16 -0.58 18.12
N GLU A 157 -0.73 -0.21 19.25
CA GLU A 157 -0.27 0.99 19.95
C GLU A 157 1.26 0.93 19.91
N PRO A 158 1.95 1.94 19.34
CA PRO A 158 3.39 1.96 19.44
C PRO A 158 3.68 1.79 20.92
N ILE A 159 4.45 0.78 21.27
CA ILE A 159 4.88 0.58 22.67
C ILE A 159 5.68 1.84 22.99
N GLU A 160 5.06 2.79 23.67
CA GLU A 160 5.76 3.95 24.20
C GLU A 160 6.70 3.43 25.26
N VAL A 161 7.93 3.19 24.82
CA VAL A 161 8.99 2.73 25.70
C VAL A 161 9.40 3.92 26.57
N ASP A 162 9.08 3.84 27.86
CA ASP A 162 9.52 4.82 28.84
C ASP A 162 11.05 4.70 29.03
N ILE A 163 11.77 5.46 28.21
CA ILE A 163 13.24 5.48 28.19
C ILE A 163 13.81 5.88 29.56
N HIS A 164 13.14 6.77 30.31
CA HIS A 164 13.57 7.18 31.64
C HIS A 164 13.48 6.04 32.64
N LYS A 165 12.45 5.23 32.56
CA LYS A 165 12.27 4.06 33.39
C LYS A 165 13.32 2.98 33.09
N ILE A 166 13.63 2.78 31.81
CA ILE A 166 14.71 1.85 31.41
C ILE A 166 16.06 2.36 31.88
N ALA A 167 16.37 3.64 31.68
CA ALA A 167 17.60 4.25 32.15
C ALA A 167 17.80 4.04 33.66
N SER A 168 16.79 4.30 34.47
CA SER A 168 16.84 4.12 35.92
C SER A 168 17.09 2.67 36.36
N HIS A 169 16.71 1.68 35.55
CA HIS A 169 16.95 0.26 35.81
C HIS A 169 18.35 -0.22 35.40
N LEU A 170 18.98 0.44 34.44
CA LEU A 170 20.26 0.01 33.84
C LEU A 170 21.44 0.83 34.33
N GLU A 171 21.27 2.11 34.65
CA GLU A 171 22.32 3.01 35.09
C GLU A 171 23.01 2.49 36.36
N GLY A 172 24.34 2.41 36.32
CA GLY A 172 25.16 1.94 37.42
C GLY A 172 25.01 0.45 37.78
N LYS A 173 24.24 -0.34 37.00
CA LYS A 173 24.03 -1.78 37.25
C LYS A 173 25.04 -2.65 36.52
N ARG A 174 25.17 -3.89 36.99
CA ARG A 174 25.88 -4.94 36.27
C ARG A 174 24.85 -5.68 35.40
N VAL A 175 25.04 -5.63 34.13
CA VAL A 175 24.12 -6.24 33.14
C VAL A 175 24.83 -7.38 32.44
N MET A 176 24.18 -8.53 32.36
CA MET A 176 24.68 -9.70 31.64
C MET A 176 23.76 -9.93 30.41
N ILE A 177 24.36 -10.12 29.24
CA ILE A 177 23.66 -10.40 27.98
C ILE A 177 24.18 -11.75 27.48
N THR A 178 23.28 -12.71 27.34
CA THR A 178 23.56 -14.00 26.73
C THR A 178 23.16 -14.00 25.26
N GLY A 179 23.87 -14.74 24.41
CA GLY A 179 23.68 -14.69 22.97
C GLY A 179 24.13 -13.35 22.37
N ALA A 180 25.16 -12.72 23.00
CA ALA A 180 25.56 -11.35 22.67
C ALA A 180 26.13 -11.18 21.25
N ALA A 181 26.70 -12.24 20.69
CA ALA A 181 27.25 -12.26 19.34
C ALA A 181 26.18 -12.41 18.23
N GLY A 182 24.93 -12.73 18.59
CA GLY A 182 23.82 -12.82 17.65
C GLY A 182 23.29 -11.43 17.24
N SER A 183 22.53 -11.38 16.14
CA SER A 183 21.97 -10.13 15.62
C SER A 183 21.06 -9.39 16.61
N ILE A 184 20.31 -10.11 17.45
CA ILE A 184 19.47 -9.51 18.50
C ILE A 184 20.33 -9.11 19.72
N GLY A 185 21.21 -9.99 20.17
CA GLY A 185 22.05 -9.76 21.36
C GLY A 185 23.00 -8.58 21.18
N SER A 186 23.63 -8.44 20.01
CA SER A 186 24.52 -7.33 19.69
C SER A 186 23.78 -5.98 19.65
N GLU A 187 22.56 -5.97 19.16
CA GLU A 187 21.75 -4.74 19.16
C GLU A 187 21.29 -4.37 20.58
N ILE A 188 20.87 -5.35 21.37
CA ILE A 188 20.56 -5.14 22.81
C ILE A 188 21.78 -4.59 23.54
N MET A 189 22.96 -5.12 23.28
CA MET A 189 24.20 -4.66 23.88
C MET A 189 24.48 -3.18 23.57
N ARG A 190 24.36 -2.77 22.29
CA ARG A 190 24.55 -1.36 21.91
C ARG A 190 23.56 -0.43 22.60
N GLN A 191 22.29 -0.84 22.67
CA GLN A 191 21.26 -0.05 23.35
C GLN A 191 21.52 0.03 24.85
N VAL A 192 21.83 -1.08 25.52
CA VAL A 192 22.12 -1.11 26.96
C VAL A 192 23.38 -0.28 27.30
N ALA A 193 24.40 -0.32 26.44
CA ALA A 193 25.61 0.46 26.63
C ALA A 193 25.36 1.97 26.70
N SER A 194 24.36 2.48 25.98
CA SER A 194 23.98 3.89 25.97
C SER A 194 23.42 4.39 27.32
N PHE A 195 22.98 3.47 28.21
CA PHE A 195 22.43 3.80 29.54
C PHE A 195 23.46 3.78 30.68
N ASN A 196 24.77 3.82 30.37
CA ASN A 196 25.86 3.88 31.33
C ASN A 196 25.79 2.81 32.44
N PRO A 197 25.69 1.51 32.11
CA PRO A 197 25.76 0.46 33.10
C PRO A 197 27.18 0.44 33.78
N TYR A 198 27.26 0.04 35.04
CA TYR A 198 28.54 -0.11 35.71
C TYR A 198 29.45 -1.16 35.06
N LYS A 199 28.82 -2.25 34.55
CA LYS A 199 29.57 -3.33 33.87
C LYS A 199 28.63 -4.09 32.94
N LEU A 200 29.08 -4.30 31.70
CA LEU A 200 28.47 -5.24 30.78
C LEU A 200 29.24 -6.55 30.75
N ILE A 201 28.52 -7.65 30.84
CA ILE A 201 29.07 -9.02 30.78
C ILE A 201 28.39 -9.68 29.57
N LEU A 202 29.18 -9.97 28.55
CA LEU A 202 28.69 -10.58 27.29
C LEU A 202 29.05 -12.06 27.30
N ILE A 203 28.08 -12.91 27.00
CA ILE A 203 28.28 -14.37 26.95
C ILE A 203 27.71 -14.86 25.62
N ASP A 204 28.53 -15.56 24.85
CA ASP A 204 28.14 -16.27 23.65
C ASP A 204 29.00 -17.52 23.47
N GLN A 205 28.51 -18.48 22.68
CA GLN A 205 29.26 -19.67 22.27
C GLN A 205 30.20 -19.40 21.07
N ALA A 206 29.96 -18.30 20.34
CA ALA A 206 30.70 -17.91 19.13
C ALA A 206 31.78 -16.90 19.50
N GLU A 207 33.07 -17.35 19.60
CA GLU A 207 34.19 -16.52 20.02
C GLU A 207 34.49 -15.37 19.07
N THR A 208 34.57 -15.65 17.76
CA THR A 208 34.96 -14.64 16.76
C THR A 208 33.98 -13.47 16.68
N PRO A 209 32.65 -13.68 16.51
CA PRO A 209 31.70 -12.58 16.51
C PRO A 209 31.63 -11.83 17.86
N LEU A 210 31.92 -12.50 18.97
CA LEU A 210 31.93 -11.85 20.30
C LEU A 210 33.09 -10.88 20.46
N HIS A 211 34.22 -11.14 19.79
CA HIS A 211 35.39 -10.26 19.81
C HIS A 211 35.17 -9.00 18.94
N ASP A 212 34.33 -9.07 17.92
CA ASP A 212 34.12 -7.99 16.95
C ASP A 212 33.03 -6.98 17.39
N ILE A 213 32.36 -7.22 18.54
CA ILE A 213 31.34 -6.37 19.13
C ILE A 213 31.96 -5.40 20.12
#